data_41e39d401ce3a9288df25e77efd5d386
#
_entry.id   41e39d401ce3a9288df25e77efd5d386
#
_cell.length_a   1.000
_cell.length_b   1.000
_cell.length_c   1.000
_cell.angle_alpha   90.00
_cell.angle_beta   90.00
_cell.angle_gamma   90.00
#
_symmetry.space_group_name_H-M   'P 1'
#
loop_
_entity.id
_entity.type
_entity.pdbx_description
1 polymer ?
#
loop_
_entity_poly.entity_id
_entity_poly.type
_entity_poly.pdbx_seq_one_letter_code
_entity_poly.pdbx_strand_id
1 'polypeptide(L)'
;MGAKLKIQPAQAPAFEVAIGNTASIGRTKENTVCLSFSPLVSRQHALIRCHNGWQYQLIDLGSRNGTFVNDQRVVMPVTLTEGAVIRIADNRLLFSEHADDESDEADALTIASPSDNPAVTARPVALLVCDIRGFSTMSEKIPSAEMAQALGAWFRETGNLVAKSGGTIDKFIGDAMLAYWGSAADGAVDCRTAFEAANKMLGLAQARTWPNGEAFRIAIAMHYGRVTCSNVGVAVERDATIIGDAVNTVFRLEALSKELGQRAVFSGDFAEQSPEAAAFQDFGEHALKGKSQMVRVHGLA
;
A
#
# COMPACT_ATOMS: atom_id res chain seq x y z
N MET A 1 -1.58 15.64 -14.72
CA MET A 1 -2.54 14.63 -15.19
C MET A 1 -3.26 14.13 -13.95
N GLY A 2 -4.55 14.27 -13.87
CA GLY A 2 -5.38 13.75 -12.79
C GLY A 2 -6.28 12.67 -13.34
N ALA A 3 -6.85 11.84 -12.49
CA ALA A 3 -7.90 10.92 -12.87
C ALA A 3 -9.24 11.39 -12.31
N LYS A 4 -10.32 10.94 -12.88
CA LYS A 4 -11.66 11.20 -12.39
C LYS A 4 -12.50 9.93 -12.38
N LEU A 5 -13.47 9.92 -11.48
CA LEU A 5 -14.52 8.93 -11.46
C LEU A 5 -15.83 9.61 -11.83
N LYS A 6 -16.49 9.09 -12.85
CA LYS A 6 -17.87 9.42 -13.14
C LYS A 6 -18.76 8.39 -12.49
N ILE A 7 -19.50 8.81 -11.48
CA ILE A 7 -20.34 7.94 -10.67
C ILE A 7 -21.76 7.96 -11.24
N GLN A 8 -22.28 6.78 -11.51
CA GLN A 8 -23.68 6.56 -11.95
C GLN A 8 -24.38 5.74 -10.86
N PRO A 9 -25.00 6.40 -9.87
CA PRO A 9 -25.77 5.73 -8.85
C PRO A 9 -27.05 5.15 -9.40
N ALA A 10 -27.53 4.04 -8.79
CA ALA A 10 -28.85 3.50 -9.16
C ALA A 10 -30.02 4.40 -8.73
N GLN A 11 -29.85 5.22 -7.70
CA GLN A 11 -30.95 5.96 -7.05
C GLN A 11 -30.66 7.46 -6.83
N ALA A 12 -29.64 8.01 -7.52
CA ALA A 12 -29.27 9.42 -7.41
C ALA A 12 -28.77 9.95 -8.78
N PRO A 13 -28.74 11.26 -9.00
CA PRO A 13 -28.11 11.84 -10.18
C PRO A 13 -26.64 11.44 -10.31
N ALA A 14 -26.17 11.32 -11.55
CA ALA A 14 -24.76 11.09 -11.83
C ALA A 14 -23.92 12.31 -11.38
N PHE A 15 -22.72 12.07 -10.88
CA PHE A 15 -21.77 13.11 -10.49
C PHE A 15 -20.35 12.65 -10.79
N GLU A 16 -19.41 13.60 -10.81
CA GLU A 16 -18.00 13.32 -11.04
C GLU A 16 -17.19 13.74 -9.82
N VAL A 17 -16.14 12.97 -9.54
CA VAL A 17 -15.17 13.25 -8.48
C VAL A 17 -13.77 13.15 -9.08
N ALA A 18 -13.01 14.24 -9.00
CA ALA A 18 -11.60 14.18 -9.29
C ALA A 18 -10.90 13.35 -8.20
N ILE A 19 -10.07 12.42 -8.62
CA ILE A 19 -9.29 11.58 -7.71
C ILE A 19 -7.82 11.96 -7.85
N GLY A 20 -7.24 12.28 -6.70
CA GLY A 20 -5.82 12.47 -6.58
C GLY A 20 -5.09 11.14 -6.43
N ASN A 21 -4.05 11.16 -5.66
CA ASN A 21 -3.21 9.99 -5.42
C ASN A 21 -3.90 8.90 -4.59
N THR A 22 -4.89 9.30 -3.80
CA THR A 22 -5.68 8.37 -2.99
C THR A 22 -7.14 8.81 -3.01
N ALA A 23 -8.05 7.88 -3.23
CA ALA A 23 -9.48 8.13 -3.10
C ALA A 23 -10.15 6.98 -2.37
N SER A 24 -10.67 7.24 -1.17
CA SER A 24 -11.49 6.29 -0.44
C SER A 24 -12.92 6.30 -0.96
N ILE A 25 -13.53 5.13 -1.07
CA ILE A 25 -14.90 4.94 -1.54
C ILE A 25 -15.69 4.24 -0.45
N GLY A 26 -16.83 4.80 -0.09
CA GLY A 26 -17.66 4.18 0.93
C GLY A 26 -18.93 4.97 1.24
N ARG A 27 -19.73 4.45 2.18
CA ARG A 27 -21.03 5.01 2.53
C ARG A 27 -20.96 6.23 3.46
N THR A 28 -19.88 6.38 4.23
CA THR A 28 -19.76 7.48 5.19
C THR A 28 -19.15 8.72 4.55
N LYS A 29 -19.43 9.89 5.12
CA LYS A 29 -19.04 11.20 4.58
C LYS A 29 -17.54 11.47 4.62
N GLU A 30 -16.80 10.67 5.37
CA GLU A 30 -15.34 10.75 5.49
C GLU A 30 -14.62 10.18 4.25
N ASN A 31 -15.35 9.51 3.36
CA ASN A 31 -14.77 8.99 2.12
C ASN A 31 -14.70 10.08 1.04
N THR A 32 -13.63 10.04 0.24
CA THR A 32 -13.48 10.91 -0.94
C THR A 32 -14.65 10.76 -1.89
N VAL A 33 -15.08 9.53 -2.14
CA VAL A 33 -16.29 9.19 -2.91
C VAL A 33 -17.34 8.66 -1.95
N CYS A 34 -18.26 9.54 -1.55
CA CYS A 34 -19.32 9.18 -0.61
C CYS A 34 -20.56 8.65 -1.33
N LEU A 35 -20.87 7.37 -1.14
CA LEU A 35 -22.05 6.68 -1.71
C LEU A 35 -23.09 6.46 -0.61
N SER A 36 -23.49 7.53 0.09
CA SER A 36 -24.37 7.48 1.29
C SER A 36 -25.81 7.04 0.98
N PHE A 37 -26.23 7.13 -0.27
CA PHE A 37 -27.55 6.76 -0.75
C PHE A 37 -27.75 5.25 -0.93
N SER A 38 -26.69 4.43 -0.88
CA SER A 38 -26.80 2.98 -1.00
C SER A 38 -26.43 2.26 0.30
N PRO A 39 -27.40 1.60 0.97
CA PRO A 39 -27.14 0.84 2.20
C PRO A 39 -26.31 -0.43 1.95
N LEU A 40 -26.18 -0.84 0.70
CA LEU A 40 -25.39 -1.99 0.27
C LEU A 40 -23.88 -1.70 0.20
N VAL A 41 -23.50 -0.41 0.26
CA VAL A 41 -22.10 0.02 0.30
C VAL A 41 -21.61 -0.02 1.75
N SER A 42 -20.42 -0.59 1.98
CA SER A 42 -19.77 -0.61 3.30
C SER A 42 -19.34 0.81 3.71
N ARG A 43 -19.20 1.08 5.01
CA ARG A 43 -18.74 2.38 5.54
C ARG A 43 -17.43 2.83 4.91
N GLN A 44 -16.46 1.93 4.84
CA GLN A 44 -15.26 1.98 4.01
C GLN A 44 -15.35 0.76 3.09
N HIS A 45 -15.44 0.97 1.79
CA HIS A 45 -15.72 -0.10 0.84
C HIS A 45 -14.51 -0.46 0.00
N ALA A 46 -13.90 0.53 -0.63
CA ALA A 46 -12.73 0.37 -1.48
C ALA A 46 -11.80 1.59 -1.36
N LEU A 47 -10.58 1.41 -1.82
CA LEU A 47 -9.57 2.44 -1.90
C LEU A 47 -9.00 2.44 -3.31
N ILE A 48 -8.93 3.59 -3.94
CA ILE A 48 -8.11 3.79 -5.13
C ILE A 48 -6.82 4.45 -4.69
N ARG A 49 -5.70 3.97 -5.21
CA ARG A 49 -4.38 4.51 -4.96
C ARG A 49 -3.62 4.66 -6.26
N CYS A 50 -3.05 5.84 -6.47
CA CYS A 50 -2.17 6.11 -7.58
C CYS A 50 -0.72 5.75 -7.23
N HIS A 51 -0.06 5.01 -8.09
CA HIS A 51 1.36 4.69 -8.02
C HIS A 51 2.10 5.42 -9.14
N ASN A 52 3.26 5.98 -8.81
CA ASN A 52 4.11 6.68 -9.79
C ASN A 52 3.42 7.85 -10.51
N GLY A 53 2.33 8.40 -9.95
CA GLY A 53 1.61 9.54 -10.52
C GLY A 53 0.74 9.23 -11.74
N TRP A 54 0.67 7.96 -12.18
CA TRP A 54 -0.09 7.57 -13.37
C TRP A 54 -0.74 6.18 -13.30
N GLN A 55 -0.29 5.30 -12.42
CA GLN A 55 -0.84 3.95 -12.31
C GLN A 55 -1.81 3.85 -11.12
N TYR A 56 -3.09 3.80 -11.40
CA TYR A 56 -4.12 3.68 -10.38
C TYR A 56 -4.43 2.22 -10.06
N GLN A 57 -4.50 1.90 -8.77
CA GLN A 57 -4.90 0.59 -8.28
C GLN A 57 -6.13 0.69 -7.40
N LEU A 58 -7.10 -0.18 -7.62
CA LEU A 58 -8.29 -0.34 -6.80
C LEU A 58 -8.11 -1.52 -5.84
N ILE A 59 -8.42 -1.28 -4.59
CA ILE A 59 -8.30 -2.24 -3.48
C ILE A 59 -9.66 -2.35 -2.81
N ASP A 60 -10.21 -3.55 -2.70
CA ASP A 60 -11.39 -3.80 -1.88
C ASP A 60 -10.99 -3.91 -0.41
N LEU A 61 -11.65 -3.16 0.47
CA LEU A 61 -11.32 -3.11 1.90
C LEU A 61 -12.11 -4.15 2.73
N GLY A 62 -12.38 -5.33 2.16
CA GLY A 62 -13.19 -6.35 2.79
C GLY A 62 -14.67 -5.96 2.82
N SER A 63 -15.14 -5.40 1.74
CA SER A 63 -16.52 -4.94 1.63
C SER A 63 -17.52 -6.10 1.68
N ARG A 64 -18.74 -5.84 2.21
CA ARG A 64 -19.77 -6.89 2.36
C ARG A 64 -20.21 -7.47 1.01
N ASN A 65 -20.40 -6.61 0.02
CA ASN A 65 -20.95 -7.00 -1.28
C ASN A 65 -19.88 -7.10 -2.39
N GLY A 66 -18.63 -6.78 -2.08
CA GLY A 66 -17.50 -6.83 -3.00
C GLY A 66 -17.44 -5.66 -3.95
N THR A 67 -16.24 -5.42 -4.44
CA THR A 67 -15.92 -4.48 -5.52
C THR A 67 -15.61 -5.29 -6.77
N PHE A 68 -16.00 -4.78 -7.94
CA PHE A 68 -15.77 -5.43 -9.24
C PHE A 68 -15.17 -4.42 -10.20
N VAL A 69 -14.23 -4.86 -11.02
CA VAL A 69 -13.68 -4.10 -12.15
C VAL A 69 -13.95 -4.89 -13.43
N ASN A 70 -14.64 -4.28 -14.40
CA ASN A 70 -15.05 -4.94 -15.66
C ASN A 70 -15.68 -6.32 -15.39
N ASP A 71 -16.63 -6.35 -14.43
CA ASP A 71 -17.35 -7.52 -13.93
C ASP A 71 -16.52 -8.62 -13.24
N GLN A 72 -15.21 -8.44 -13.14
CA GLN A 72 -14.35 -9.31 -12.34
C GLN A 72 -14.25 -8.83 -10.90
N ARG A 73 -14.43 -9.74 -9.93
CA ARG A 73 -14.34 -9.40 -8.52
C ARG A 73 -12.90 -9.04 -8.13
N VAL A 74 -12.74 -7.93 -7.44
CA VAL A 74 -11.46 -7.49 -6.88
C VAL A 74 -11.14 -8.34 -5.64
N VAL A 75 -10.19 -9.23 -5.78
CA VAL A 75 -9.67 -10.08 -4.68
C VAL A 75 -8.27 -9.66 -4.25
N MET A 76 -7.55 -9.00 -5.13
CA MET A 76 -6.25 -8.37 -4.93
C MET A 76 -6.29 -6.95 -5.51
N PRO A 77 -5.32 -6.09 -5.19
CA PRO A 77 -5.21 -4.78 -5.85
C PRO A 77 -5.21 -4.93 -7.38
N VAL A 78 -6.13 -4.27 -8.05
CA VAL A 78 -6.31 -4.31 -9.52
C VAL A 78 -5.90 -2.99 -10.12
N THR A 79 -5.01 -3.00 -11.10
CA THR A 79 -4.66 -1.80 -11.86
C THR A 79 -5.86 -1.35 -12.69
N LEU A 80 -6.24 -0.08 -12.53
CA LEU A 80 -7.25 0.57 -13.34
C LEU A 80 -6.62 1.08 -14.64
N THR A 81 -7.33 0.91 -15.73
CA THR A 81 -6.97 1.45 -17.04
C THR A 81 -8.07 2.41 -17.48
N GLU A 82 -7.76 3.29 -18.44
CA GLU A 82 -8.74 4.18 -19.05
C GLU A 82 -10.02 3.44 -19.43
N GLY A 83 -11.18 3.98 -19.06
CA GLY A 83 -12.47 3.38 -19.30
C GLY A 83 -12.85 2.21 -18.40
N ALA A 84 -12.04 1.87 -17.39
CA ALA A 84 -12.37 0.80 -16.46
C ALA A 84 -13.70 1.08 -15.74
N VAL A 85 -14.59 0.09 -15.73
CA VAL A 85 -15.90 0.17 -15.07
C VAL A 85 -15.79 -0.49 -13.71
N ILE A 86 -15.87 0.31 -12.65
CA ILE A 86 -15.91 -0.16 -11.28
C ILE A 86 -17.37 -0.32 -10.85
N ARG A 87 -17.74 -1.48 -10.32
CA ARG A 87 -19.06 -1.72 -9.76
C ARG A 87 -18.96 -1.95 -8.26
N ILE A 88 -19.70 -1.15 -7.52
CA ILE A 88 -19.80 -1.20 -6.06
C ILE A 88 -21.29 -1.30 -5.69
N ALA A 89 -21.72 -2.47 -5.26
CA ALA A 89 -23.13 -2.78 -5.06
C ALA A 89 -23.96 -2.49 -6.32
N ASP A 90 -24.89 -1.56 -6.25
CA ASP A 90 -25.76 -1.09 -7.33
C ASP A 90 -25.22 0.15 -8.06
N ASN A 91 -24.02 0.58 -7.77
CA ASN A 91 -23.41 1.78 -8.36
C ASN A 91 -22.35 1.41 -9.38
N ARG A 92 -22.31 2.17 -10.49
CA ARG A 92 -21.28 2.07 -11.52
C ARG A 92 -20.43 3.34 -11.49
N LEU A 93 -19.11 3.15 -11.48
CA LEU A 93 -18.14 4.22 -11.52
C LEU A 93 -17.25 3.98 -12.74
N LEU A 94 -17.19 4.95 -13.63
CA LEU A 94 -16.30 4.92 -14.79
C LEU A 94 -15.02 5.67 -14.42
N PHE A 95 -13.90 4.99 -14.53
CA PHE A 95 -12.57 5.55 -14.30
C PHE A 95 -12.04 6.17 -15.59
N SER A 96 -11.45 7.37 -15.50
CA SER A 96 -10.78 8.05 -16.58
C SER A 96 -9.47 8.69 -16.10
N GLU A 97 -8.40 8.45 -16.83
CA GLU A 97 -7.06 9.00 -16.55
C GLU A 97 -6.86 10.43 -17.06
N HIS A 98 -7.74 10.89 -17.97
CA HIS A 98 -7.69 12.24 -18.53
C HIS A 98 -8.85 13.05 -17.99
N ALA A 99 -8.56 14.13 -17.27
CA ALA A 99 -9.54 15.19 -17.09
C ALA A 99 -9.71 15.89 -18.44
N ASP A 100 -10.89 15.84 -19.02
CA ASP A 100 -11.21 16.66 -20.19
C ASP A 100 -11.08 18.13 -19.77
N ASP A 101 -10.06 18.81 -20.28
CA ASP A 101 -10.01 20.27 -20.29
C ASP A 101 -11.05 20.78 -21.31
N GLU A 102 -12.30 20.87 -20.87
CA GLU A 102 -13.27 21.77 -21.46
C GLU A 102 -13.65 22.82 -20.42
N SER A 103 -12.87 23.87 -20.36
CA SER A 103 -13.36 25.22 -20.02
C SER A 103 -12.31 26.28 -20.36
N ASP A 104 -12.65 27.00 -21.42
CA ASP A 104 -12.43 28.42 -21.66
C ASP A 104 -11.06 29.04 -21.43
N GLU A 105 -10.53 29.49 -22.58
CA GLU A 105 -9.57 30.56 -22.71
C GLU A 105 -9.90 31.76 -21.81
N ALA A 106 -9.00 32.17 -20.99
CA ALA A 106 -8.47 33.53 -20.93
C ALA A 106 -7.49 33.69 -19.76
N ASP A 107 -6.39 34.25 -20.15
CA ASP A 107 -5.44 35.05 -19.43
C ASP A 107 -4.13 34.46 -18.91
N ALA A 108 -3.17 34.93 -19.69
CA ALA A 108 -1.86 35.42 -19.28
C ALA A 108 -0.84 34.41 -18.74
N LEU A 109 0.00 34.06 -19.71
CA LEU A 109 1.42 33.80 -19.49
C LEU A 109 1.98 34.61 -18.30
N THR A 110 2.29 33.88 -17.26
CA THR A 110 3.46 34.22 -16.45
C THR A 110 4.37 33.02 -16.50
N ILE A 111 5.39 33.13 -17.33
CA ILE A 111 6.53 32.20 -17.36
C ILE A 111 7.20 32.35 -15.99
N ALA A 112 6.83 31.51 -15.05
CA ALA A 112 7.65 31.30 -13.86
C ALA A 112 8.90 30.54 -14.29
N SER A 113 10.03 31.20 -14.09
CA SER A 113 11.37 30.66 -14.35
C SER A 113 11.55 29.27 -13.76
N PRO A 114 12.35 28.38 -14.38
CA PRO A 114 12.61 27.03 -13.89
C PRO A 114 13.61 27.07 -12.74
N SER A 115 13.17 27.43 -11.54
CA SER A 115 14.01 27.46 -10.34
C SER A 115 13.37 26.85 -9.09
N ASP A 116 12.19 26.20 -9.21
CA ASP A 116 11.64 25.40 -8.14
C ASP A 116 11.57 23.93 -8.56
N ASN A 117 12.74 23.35 -8.74
CA ASN A 117 12.89 21.91 -8.63
C ASN A 117 12.75 21.60 -7.13
N PRO A 118 11.63 21.00 -6.65
CA PRO A 118 11.52 20.63 -5.25
C PRO A 118 12.69 19.72 -4.95
N ALA A 119 13.55 20.13 -4.04
CA ALA A 119 14.76 19.43 -3.70
C ALA A 119 14.42 17.96 -3.46
N VAL A 120 14.91 17.09 -4.34
CA VAL A 120 14.81 15.65 -4.19
C VAL A 120 15.54 15.28 -2.91
N THR A 121 14.81 15.23 -1.79
CA THR A 121 15.41 15.06 -0.47
C THR A 121 15.49 13.58 -0.16
N ALA A 122 16.71 13.06 -0.24
CA ALA A 122 16.97 11.71 0.24
C ALA A 122 17.02 11.71 1.78
N ARG A 123 16.12 10.96 2.43
CA ARG A 123 16.08 10.83 3.89
C ARG A 123 16.16 9.37 4.33
N PRO A 124 16.74 9.07 5.48
CA PRO A 124 16.71 7.75 6.04
C PRO A 124 15.30 7.43 6.55
N VAL A 125 14.87 6.19 6.38
CA VAL A 125 13.57 5.68 6.86
C VAL A 125 13.72 4.22 7.30
N ALA A 126 12.87 3.80 8.22
CA ALA A 126 12.66 2.39 8.49
C ALA A 126 11.62 1.85 7.50
N LEU A 127 11.97 0.81 6.78
CA LEU A 127 11.16 0.15 5.75
C LEU A 127 10.64 -1.18 6.28
N LEU A 128 9.40 -1.51 5.94
CA LEU A 128 8.78 -2.80 6.24
C LEU A 128 8.10 -3.33 4.99
N VAL A 129 8.41 -4.57 4.61
CA VAL A 129 7.62 -5.37 3.68
C VAL A 129 6.95 -6.49 4.46
N CYS A 130 5.65 -6.63 4.30
CA CYS A 130 4.85 -7.72 4.85
C CYS A 130 4.19 -8.49 3.71
N ASP A 131 4.52 -9.77 3.56
CA ASP A 131 4.02 -10.67 2.51
C ASP A 131 3.23 -11.84 3.13
N ILE A 132 2.20 -12.34 2.44
CA ILE A 132 1.39 -13.46 2.91
C ILE A 132 1.95 -14.77 2.38
N ARG A 133 2.34 -15.66 3.26
CA ARG A 133 2.91 -16.96 2.89
C ARG A 133 1.88 -17.88 2.28
N GLY A 134 2.22 -18.44 1.10
CA GLY A 134 1.39 -19.41 0.40
C GLY A 134 0.12 -18.82 -0.18
N PHE A 135 0.04 -17.51 -0.37
CA PHE A 135 -1.14 -16.85 -0.90
C PHE A 135 -1.62 -17.44 -2.23
N SER A 136 -0.72 -17.66 -3.20
CA SER A 136 -1.06 -18.24 -4.50
C SER A 136 -1.76 -19.60 -4.37
N THR A 137 -1.26 -20.47 -3.48
CA THR A 137 -1.88 -21.77 -3.20
C THR A 137 -3.25 -21.64 -2.54
N MET A 138 -3.40 -20.67 -1.63
CA MET A 138 -4.68 -20.43 -0.96
C MET A 138 -5.71 -19.83 -1.91
N SER A 139 -5.29 -18.98 -2.85
CA SER A 139 -6.18 -18.38 -3.85
C SER A 139 -6.79 -19.39 -4.82
N GLU A 140 -6.15 -20.55 -5.01
CA GLU A 140 -6.69 -21.67 -5.78
C GLU A 140 -7.71 -22.52 -5.00
N LYS A 141 -7.58 -22.57 -3.65
CA LYS A 141 -8.39 -23.42 -2.78
C LYS A 141 -9.64 -22.72 -2.22
N ILE A 142 -9.59 -21.39 -2.08
CA ILE A 142 -10.62 -20.60 -1.41
C ILE A 142 -11.46 -19.87 -2.46
N PRO A 143 -12.80 -19.88 -2.36
CA PRO A 143 -13.66 -19.10 -3.23
C PRO A 143 -13.27 -17.62 -3.26
N SER A 144 -13.24 -17.01 -4.43
CA SER A 144 -12.76 -15.62 -4.64
C SER A 144 -13.44 -14.60 -3.73
N ALA A 145 -14.72 -14.82 -3.40
CA ALA A 145 -15.47 -13.94 -2.50
C ALA A 145 -14.92 -13.97 -1.07
N GLU A 146 -14.65 -15.16 -0.55
CA GLU A 146 -14.12 -15.36 0.80
C GLU A 146 -12.67 -14.90 0.88
N MET A 147 -11.88 -15.17 -0.17
CA MET A 147 -10.51 -14.69 -0.31
C MET A 147 -10.45 -13.16 -0.25
N ALA A 148 -11.32 -12.47 -1.00
CA ALA A 148 -11.38 -11.00 -1.01
C ALA A 148 -11.72 -10.44 0.38
N GLN A 149 -12.67 -11.06 1.09
CA GLN A 149 -13.03 -10.64 2.45
C GLN A 149 -11.88 -10.82 3.44
N ALA A 150 -11.20 -11.98 3.37
CA ALA A 150 -10.07 -12.29 4.25
C ALA A 150 -8.91 -11.32 4.02
N LEU A 151 -8.56 -11.09 2.75
CA LEU A 151 -7.47 -10.19 2.36
C LEU A 151 -7.79 -8.72 2.68
N GLY A 152 -9.00 -8.27 2.36
CA GLY A 152 -9.44 -6.91 2.68
C GLY A 152 -9.50 -6.64 4.18
N ALA A 153 -9.91 -7.64 4.99
CA ALA A 153 -9.85 -7.53 6.45
C ALA A 153 -8.39 -7.41 6.93
N TRP A 154 -7.47 -8.19 6.37
CA TRP A 154 -6.05 -8.14 6.66
C TRP A 154 -5.45 -6.76 6.33
N PHE A 155 -5.66 -6.25 5.12
CA PHE A 155 -5.15 -4.94 4.70
C PHE A 155 -5.71 -3.79 5.54
N ARG A 156 -6.98 -3.84 5.92
CA ARG A 156 -7.58 -2.84 6.81
C ARG A 156 -6.94 -2.84 8.19
N GLU A 157 -6.76 -4.01 8.80
CA GLU A 157 -6.19 -4.12 10.14
C GLU A 157 -4.72 -3.72 10.17
N THR A 158 -3.91 -4.22 9.24
CA THR A 158 -2.49 -3.86 9.13
C THR A 158 -2.29 -2.41 8.73
N GLY A 159 -3.13 -1.89 7.83
CA GLY A 159 -3.13 -0.47 7.48
C GLY A 159 -3.42 0.44 8.67
N ASN A 160 -4.38 0.07 9.50
CA ASN A 160 -4.67 0.79 10.75
C ASN A 160 -3.51 0.71 11.75
N LEU A 161 -2.79 -0.41 11.82
CA LEU A 161 -1.60 -0.54 12.67
C LEU A 161 -0.48 0.40 12.21
N VAL A 162 -0.18 0.42 10.91
CA VAL A 162 0.82 1.31 10.32
C VAL A 162 0.46 2.77 10.61
N ALA A 163 -0.78 3.18 10.31
CA ALA A 163 -1.22 4.56 10.51
C ALA A 163 -1.15 4.99 11.99
N LYS A 164 -1.64 4.14 12.91
CA LYS A 164 -1.60 4.43 14.36
C LYS A 164 -0.19 4.51 14.92
N SER A 165 0.77 3.85 14.30
CA SER A 165 2.19 3.92 14.68
C SER A 165 2.95 5.05 13.99
N GLY A 166 2.27 5.96 13.29
CA GLY A 166 2.91 7.06 12.57
C GLY A 166 3.63 6.64 11.29
N GLY A 167 3.43 5.41 10.83
CA GLY A 167 3.95 4.92 9.56
C GLY A 167 3.07 5.30 8.38
N THR A 168 3.63 5.19 7.20
CA THR A 168 2.94 5.42 5.91
C THR A 168 2.99 4.14 5.10
N ILE A 169 1.85 3.69 4.57
CA ILE A 169 1.82 2.65 3.54
C ILE A 169 2.20 3.31 2.23
N ASP A 170 3.26 2.84 1.59
CA ASP A 170 3.65 3.31 0.27
C ASP A 170 2.80 2.65 -0.82
N LYS A 171 2.74 1.33 -0.82
CA LYS A 171 1.95 0.57 -1.80
C LYS A 171 1.62 -0.84 -1.35
N PHE A 172 0.59 -1.41 -2.02
CA PHE A 172 0.37 -2.84 -2.03
C PHE A 172 0.88 -3.42 -3.36
N ILE A 173 1.53 -4.58 -3.31
CA ILE A 173 2.05 -5.29 -4.49
C ILE A 173 1.55 -6.72 -4.40
N GLY A 174 0.41 -7.00 -5.04
CA GLY A 174 -0.30 -8.25 -4.85
C GLY A 174 -0.77 -8.38 -3.39
N ASP A 175 -0.34 -9.44 -2.73
CA ASP A 175 -0.59 -9.71 -1.31
C ASP A 175 0.45 -9.12 -0.37
N ALA A 176 1.49 -8.47 -0.89
CA ALA A 176 2.51 -7.77 -0.11
C ALA A 176 2.14 -6.30 0.14
N MET A 177 2.57 -5.79 1.30
CA MET A 177 2.46 -4.38 1.69
C MET A 177 3.85 -3.81 1.93
N LEU A 178 4.14 -2.65 1.33
CA LEU A 178 5.30 -1.83 1.65
C LEU A 178 4.87 -0.65 2.52
N ALA A 179 5.49 -0.51 3.68
CA ALA A 179 5.29 0.61 4.59
C ALA A 179 6.63 1.20 5.05
N TYR A 180 6.61 2.45 5.51
CA TYR A 180 7.81 3.10 6.03
C TYR A 180 7.49 4.07 7.17
N TRP A 181 8.51 4.32 8.01
CA TRP A 181 8.55 5.31 9.09
C TRP A 181 9.77 6.21 8.86
N GLY A 182 9.60 7.48 8.95
CA GLY A 182 10.66 8.47 8.67
C GLY A 182 10.20 9.86 9.07
N SER A 183 9.32 9.96 10.07
CA SER A 183 8.84 11.23 10.61
C SER A 183 9.65 11.71 11.80
N ALA A 184 10.36 10.80 12.48
CA ALA A 184 11.23 11.15 13.59
C ALA A 184 12.56 11.73 13.11
N ALA A 185 13.14 12.60 13.92
CA ALA A 185 14.50 13.10 13.70
C ALA A 185 15.57 12.03 14.03
N ASP A 186 15.18 11.01 14.78
CA ASP A 186 16.01 9.90 15.24
C ASP A 186 15.56 8.58 14.59
N GLY A 187 16.46 7.96 13.84
CA GLY A 187 16.23 6.68 13.20
C GLY A 187 15.93 5.53 14.16
N ALA A 188 16.44 5.58 15.39
CA ALA A 188 16.14 4.59 16.40
C ALA A 188 14.67 4.63 16.83
N VAL A 189 14.04 5.80 16.84
CA VAL A 189 12.60 5.94 17.13
C VAL A 189 11.79 5.35 15.99
N ASP A 190 12.14 5.63 14.73
CA ASP A 190 11.45 5.09 13.57
C ASP A 190 11.58 3.56 13.52
N CYS A 191 12.78 3.00 13.77
CA CYS A 191 13.01 1.55 13.78
C CYS A 191 12.24 0.85 14.92
N ARG A 192 12.24 1.41 16.13
CA ARG A 192 11.45 0.89 17.24
C ARG A 192 9.97 0.83 16.91
N THR A 193 9.43 1.93 16.43
CA THR A 193 8.00 2.05 16.12
C THR A 193 7.58 1.09 15.00
N ALA A 194 8.43 0.95 13.97
CA ALA A 194 8.25 -0.02 12.90
C ALA A 194 8.29 -1.46 13.42
N PHE A 195 9.23 -1.77 14.31
CA PHE A 195 9.36 -3.09 14.93
C PHE A 195 8.15 -3.46 15.80
N GLU A 196 7.65 -2.51 16.60
CA GLU A 196 6.43 -2.72 17.38
C GLU A 196 5.22 -3.00 16.48
N ALA A 197 5.09 -2.28 15.35
CA ALA A 197 4.05 -2.54 14.38
C ALA A 197 4.19 -3.93 13.75
N ALA A 198 5.41 -4.34 13.39
CA ALA A 198 5.72 -5.68 12.87
C ALA A 198 5.32 -6.79 13.85
N ASN A 199 5.65 -6.66 15.13
CA ASN A 199 5.28 -7.63 16.16
C ASN A 199 3.77 -7.75 16.33
N LYS A 200 3.04 -6.64 16.29
CA LYS A 200 1.57 -6.66 16.30
C LYS A 200 0.99 -7.36 15.08
N MET A 201 1.57 -7.15 13.88
CA MET A 201 1.16 -7.85 12.66
C MET A 201 1.40 -9.36 12.76
N LEU A 202 2.56 -9.78 13.28
CA LEU A 202 2.86 -11.21 13.53
C LEU A 202 1.85 -11.83 14.50
N GLY A 203 1.51 -11.13 15.58
CA GLY A 203 0.49 -11.57 16.54
C GLY A 203 -0.90 -11.69 15.91
N LEU A 204 -1.32 -10.71 15.09
CA LEU A 204 -2.58 -10.77 14.36
C LEU A 204 -2.62 -11.96 13.38
N ALA A 205 -1.53 -12.24 12.68
CA ALA A 205 -1.46 -13.35 11.76
C ALA A 205 -1.53 -14.70 12.48
N GLN A 206 -0.87 -14.83 13.64
CA GLN A 206 -0.93 -16.06 14.45
C GLN A 206 -2.34 -16.37 14.97
N ALA A 207 -3.12 -15.35 15.28
CA ALA A 207 -4.50 -15.49 15.76
C ALA A 207 -5.51 -15.70 14.63
N ARG A 208 -5.07 -15.75 13.38
CA ARG A 208 -5.92 -15.79 12.18
C ARG A 208 -5.80 -17.11 11.46
N THR A 209 -6.92 -17.54 10.87
CA THR A 209 -6.96 -18.63 9.90
C THR A 209 -7.57 -18.15 8.58
N TRP A 210 -7.26 -18.86 7.52
CA TRP A 210 -7.98 -18.73 6.26
C TRP A 210 -9.43 -19.22 6.42
N PRO A 211 -10.36 -18.83 5.52
CA PRO A 211 -11.74 -19.34 5.55
C PRO A 211 -11.86 -20.86 5.52
N ASN A 212 -10.91 -21.56 4.92
CA ASN A 212 -10.83 -23.02 4.89
C ASN A 212 -10.22 -23.64 6.17
N GLY A 213 -9.92 -22.85 7.20
CA GLY A 213 -9.35 -23.31 8.47
C GLY A 213 -7.82 -23.47 8.48
N GLU A 214 -7.14 -23.34 7.35
CA GLU A 214 -5.67 -23.37 7.32
C GLU A 214 -5.06 -22.13 8.00
N ALA A 215 -3.88 -22.28 8.60
CA ALA A 215 -3.19 -21.21 9.31
C ALA A 215 -2.82 -20.05 8.37
N PHE A 216 -3.16 -18.83 8.76
CA PHE A 216 -2.73 -17.61 8.08
C PHE A 216 -1.30 -17.27 8.49
N ARG A 217 -0.40 -17.19 7.55
CA ARG A 217 1.02 -16.95 7.81
C ARG A 217 1.52 -15.77 7.01
N ILE A 218 2.40 -14.98 7.63
CA ILE A 218 3.07 -13.86 6.98
C ILE A 218 4.58 -13.96 7.13
N ALA A 219 5.26 -13.23 6.29
CA ALA A 219 6.67 -12.90 6.46
C ALA A 219 6.85 -11.39 6.50
N ILE A 220 7.78 -10.94 7.32
CA ILE A 220 8.14 -9.53 7.44
C ILE A 220 9.64 -9.39 7.17
N ALA A 221 9.98 -8.42 6.34
CA ALA A 221 11.35 -7.96 6.19
C ALA A 221 11.44 -6.49 6.57
N MET A 222 12.53 -6.10 7.27
CA MET A 222 12.74 -4.72 7.66
C MET A 222 14.17 -4.27 7.31
N HIS A 223 14.28 -3.04 6.88
CA HIS A 223 15.54 -2.41 6.52
C HIS A 223 15.51 -0.93 6.90
N TYR A 224 16.65 -0.41 7.35
CA TYR A 224 16.83 1.02 7.55
C TYR A 224 17.75 1.56 6.46
N GLY A 225 17.31 2.56 5.72
CA GLY A 225 18.12 3.07 4.62
C GLY A 225 17.56 4.35 4.02
N ARG A 226 18.37 4.96 3.15
CA ARG A 226 17.98 6.23 2.51
C ARG A 226 17.05 5.96 1.34
N VAL A 227 15.94 6.69 1.34
CA VAL A 227 15.00 6.74 0.23
C VAL A 227 14.83 8.17 -0.24
N THR A 228 14.56 8.32 -1.50
CA THR A 228 14.10 9.56 -2.09
C THR A 228 12.58 9.55 -2.06
N CYS A 229 11.99 10.50 -1.36
CA CYS A 229 10.59 10.78 -1.52
C CYS A 229 10.44 11.60 -2.79
N SER A 230 10.09 10.97 -3.89
CA SER A 230 9.87 11.66 -5.14
C SER A 230 8.41 12.05 -5.22
N ASN A 231 8.16 13.35 -5.24
CA ASN A 231 6.91 13.89 -5.73
C ASN A 231 6.94 13.79 -7.27
N VAL A 232 6.80 12.58 -7.80
CA VAL A 232 6.71 12.36 -9.24
C VAL A 232 5.28 12.68 -9.64
N GLY A 233 5.05 13.89 -10.11
CA GLY A 233 3.75 14.35 -10.61
C GLY A 233 3.75 15.86 -10.83
N VAL A 234 3.19 16.30 -11.95
CA VAL A 234 2.97 17.70 -12.29
C VAL A 234 1.79 18.20 -11.48
N ALA A 235 2.02 19.20 -10.65
CA ALA A 235 1.11 20.09 -9.93
C ALA A 235 -0.30 19.55 -9.56
N VAL A 236 -0.58 19.65 -8.26
CA VAL A 236 -1.82 19.36 -7.52
C VAL A 236 -1.95 17.93 -6.99
N GLU A 237 -1.55 17.76 -5.73
CA GLU A 237 -1.55 16.56 -4.88
C GLU A 237 -0.41 15.55 -5.12
N ARG A 238 0.55 15.65 -4.21
CA ARG A 238 1.83 14.94 -4.24
C ARG A 238 1.76 13.70 -3.35
N ASP A 239 1.57 12.52 -3.92
CA ASP A 239 1.92 11.27 -3.21
C ASP A 239 3.42 11.03 -3.36
N ALA A 240 4.10 11.13 -2.25
CA ALA A 240 5.49 10.79 -2.18
C ALA A 240 5.63 9.26 -2.20
N THR A 241 5.85 8.69 -3.38
CA THR A 241 6.34 7.30 -3.42
C THR A 241 7.82 7.29 -3.07
N ILE A 242 8.22 6.30 -2.29
CA ILE A 242 9.63 6.14 -1.94
C ILE A 242 10.36 5.36 -3.02
N ILE A 243 11.51 5.90 -3.45
CA ILE A 243 12.40 5.29 -4.44
C ILE A 243 13.80 5.20 -3.83
N GLY A 244 14.52 4.15 -4.15
CA GLY A 244 15.91 3.99 -3.75
C GLY A 244 16.34 2.54 -3.62
N ASP A 245 17.64 2.32 -3.50
CA ASP A 245 18.22 1.00 -3.31
C ASP A 245 17.71 0.32 -2.02
N ALA A 246 17.40 1.10 -0.98
CA ALA A 246 16.82 0.61 0.25
C ALA A 246 15.47 -0.12 0.05
N VAL A 247 14.63 0.37 -0.88
CA VAL A 247 13.38 -0.29 -1.24
C VAL A 247 13.65 -1.65 -1.88
N ASN A 248 14.60 -1.72 -2.80
CA ASN A 248 15.00 -3.00 -3.42
C ASN A 248 15.57 -3.95 -2.38
N THR A 249 16.34 -3.44 -1.42
CA THR A 249 16.95 -4.24 -0.34
C THR A 249 15.89 -4.91 0.51
N VAL A 250 14.87 -4.20 0.97
CA VAL A 250 13.83 -4.78 1.85
C VAL A 250 13.02 -5.87 1.13
N PHE A 251 12.73 -5.74 -0.18
CA PHE A 251 12.08 -6.80 -0.94
C PHE A 251 12.95 -8.04 -1.12
N ARG A 252 14.27 -7.86 -1.28
CA ARG A 252 15.21 -8.98 -1.38
C ARG A 252 15.39 -9.70 -0.06
N LEU A 253 15.35 -8.98 1.06
CA LEU A 253 15.32 -9.56 2.40
C LEU A 253 14.03 -10.38 2.62
N GLU A 254 12.88 -9.89 2.14
CA GLU A 254 11.64 -10.66 2.20
C GLU A 254 11.79 -11.98 1.43
N ALA A 255 12.32 -11.96 0.22
CA ALA A 255 12.58 -13.17 -0.56
C ALA A 255 13.54 -14.12 0.18
N LEU A 256 14.64 -13.61 0.75
CA LEU A 256 15.60 -14.40 1.53
C LEU A 256 14.97 -15.04 2.78
N SER A 257 13.97 -14.39 3.39
CA SER A 257 13.27 -14.95 4.56
C SER A 257 12.60 -16.30 4.27
N LYS A 258 12.25 -16.57 3.00
CA LYS A 258 11.72 -17.88 2.56
C LYS A 258 12.81 -18.95 2.62
N GLU A 259 13.99 -18.62 2.15
CA GLU A 259 15.14 -19.52 2.12
C GLU A 259 15.62 -19.85 3.54
N LEU A 260 15.60 -18.84 4.41
CA LEU A 260 15.98 -18.98 5.82
C LEU A 260 14.88 -19.62 6.69
N GLY A 261 13.69 -19.84 6.16
CA GLY A 261 12.55 -20.34 6.93
C GLY A 261 12.08 -19.39 8.05
N GLN A 262 12.45 -18.12 7.97
CA GLN A 262 12.17 -17.12 8.99
C GLN A 262 10.88 -16.36 8.71
N ARG A 263 10.12 -16.06 9.76
CA ARG A 263 8.89 -15.22 9.67
C ARG A 263 9.18 -13.72 9.76
N ALA A 264 10.36 -13.34 10.27
CA ALA A 264 10.81 -11.95 10.29
C ALA A 264 12.33 -11.91 10.11
N VAL A 265 12.79 -11.06 9.19
CA VAL A 265 14.21 -10.81 8.92
C VAL A 265 14.50 -9.31 8.89
N PHE A 266 15.69 -8.94 9.35
CA PHE A 266 16.12 -7.55 9.49
C PHE A 266 17.50 -7.40 8.86
N SER A 267 17.76 -6.26 8.19
CA SER A 267 19.13 -5.94 7.78
C SER A 267 20.01 -5.55 8.97
N GLY A 268 21.33 -5.65 8.82
CA GLY A 268 22.29 -5.10 9.77
C GLY A 268 22.03 -3.62 10.06
N ASP A 269 21.79 -2.82 9.01
CA ASP A 269 21.49 -1.39 9.18
C ASP A 269 20.24 -1.14 10.05
N PHE A 270 19.22 -2.00 9.93
CA PHE A 270 18.05 -1.91 10.81
C PHE A 270 18.38 -2.32 12.26
N ALA A 271 19.14 -3.40 12.41
CA ALA A 271 19.54 -3.88 13.72
C ALA A 271 20.41 -2.85 14.47
N GLU A 272 21.32 -2.16 13.79
CA GLU A 272 22.14 -1.10 14.37
C GLU A 272 21.33 0.09 14.91
N GLN A 273 20.19 0.38 14.29
CA GLN A 273 19.28 1.44 14.73
C GLN A 273 18.23 0.96 15.74
N SER A 274 18.06 -0.35 15.88
CA SER A 274 17.01 -0.92 16.73
C SER A 274 17.48 -1.10 18.16
N PRO A 275 16.82 -0.51 19.17
CA PRO A 275 17.13 -0.77 20.58
C PRO A 275 16.95 -2.23 20.98
N GLU A 276 16.15 -2.99 20.25
CA GLU A 276 15.83 -4.39 20.46
C GLU A 276 16.87 -5.36 19.84
N ALA A 277 17.90 -4.84 19.16
CA ALA A 277 18.89 -5.63 18.42
C ALA A 277 19.58 -6.75 19.24
N ALA A 278 19.75 -6.55 20.55
CA ALA A 278 20.30 -7.56 21.45
C ALA A 278 19.47 -8.87 21.51
N ALA A 279 18.20 -8.82 21.15
CA ALA A 279 17.30 -9.98 21.09
C ALA A 279 17.23 -10.61 19.68
N PHE A 280 17.92 -10.06 18.69
CA PHE A 280 17.92 -10.58 17.33
C PHE A 280 18.95 -11.70 17.17
N GLN A 281 18.56 -12.77 16.51
CA GLN A 281 19.48 -13.81 16.08
C GLN A 281 20.24 -13.33 14.83
N ASP A 282 21.56 -13.45 14.86
CA ASP A 282 22.42 -13.13 13.70
C ASP A 282 22.51 -14.35 12.78
N PHE A 283 22.13 -14.17 11.51
CA PHE A 283 22.25 -15.20 10.47
C PHE A 283 23.48 -15.01 9.58
N GLY A 284 24.34 -14.00 9.88
CA GLY A 284 25.54 -13.71 9.12
C GLY A 284 25.30 -12.89 7.86
N GLU A 285 26.26 -12.94 6.96
CA GLU A 285 26.24 -12.16 5.72
C GLU A 285 25.67 -12.97 4.56
N HIS A 286 24.76 -12.35 3.83
CA HIS A 286 24.07 -12.95 2.68
C HIS A 286 24.22 -12.10 1.42
N ALA A 287 24.43 -12.77 0.28
CA ALA A 287 24.38 -12.15 -1.03
C ALA A 287 22.92 -11.90 -1.42
N LEU A 288 22.54 -10.67 -1.62
CA LEU A 288 21.22 -10.34 -2.16
C LEU A 288 21.32 -10.16 -3.69
N LYS A 289 20.39 -10.76 -4.43
CA LYS A 289 20.38 -10.72 -5.90
C LYS A 289 20.53 -9.29 -6.43
N GLY A 290 21.59 -9.04 -7.23
CA GLY A 290 21.89 -7.75 -7.84
C GLY A 290 22.44 -6.69 -6.88
N LYS A 291 22.91 -7.07 -5.70
CA LYS A 291 23.78 -6.26 -4.86
C LYS A 291 25.21 -6.74 -4.99
N SER A 292 26.15 -5.81 -5.04
CA SER A 292 27.59 -6.11 -5.06
C SER A 292 28.14 -6.38 -3.65
N GLN A 293 27.47 -5.86 -2.62
CA GLN A 293 27.86 -6.01 -1.23
C GLN A 293 26.99 -7.05 -0.53
N MET A 294 27.64 -7.82 0.35
CA MET A 294 26.93 -8.71 1.28
C MET A 294 26.12 -7.88 2.28
N VAL A 295 24.99 -8.40 2.71
CA VAL A 295 24.13 -7.77 3.70
C VAL A 295 24.08 -8.67 4.92
N ARG A 296 24.39 -8.13 6.08
CA ARG A 296 24.20 -8.83 7.35
C ARG A 296 22.71 -8.95 7.65
N VAL A 297 22.30 -10.14 8.03
CA VAL A 297 20.89 -10.48 8.23
C VAL A 297 20.65 -10.98 9.64
N HIS A 298 19.62 -10.47 10.25
CA HIS A 298 19.15 -10.85 11.56
C HIS A 298 17.70 -11.32 11.48
N GLY A 299 17.19 -11.97 12.52
CA GLY A 299 15.80 -12.35 12.64
C GLY A 299 15.36 -12.48 14.09
N LEU A 300 14.11 -12.86 14.28
CA LEU A 300 13.58 -13.17 15.60
C LEU A 300 14.13 -14.53 16.06
N ALA A 301 14.54 -14.60 17.30
CA ALA A 301 14.98 -15.85 17.95
C ALA A 301 13.82 -16.84 18.11
#